data_f8680863f2130b9827e35e35315fc288
#
_entry.id   f8680863f2130b9827e35e35315fc288
#
_cell.length_a   1.000
_cell.length_b   1.000
_cell.length_c   1.000
_cell.angle_alpha   90.00
_cell.angle_beta   90.00
_cell.angle_gamma   90.00
#
_symmetry.space_group_name_H-M   'P 1'
#
loop_
_entity.id
_entity.type
_entity.pdbx_description
1 polymer ?
#
loop_
_entity_poly.entity_id
_entity_poly.type
_entity_poly.pdbx_seq_one_letter_code
_entity_poly.pdbx_strand_id
1 'polypeptide(L)'
;MHIAILTFEGYNELDSLIALGVLNRVKKDGWRVSIAGPTPSVRSMNGVVIESMATLEDACAADAVIVGSGIATREVVEDPAIMGTLTGLNPDRQLLAAQCSGTLVLAKLGLLQGVPACTDLTSKPWVVAAGVDVLDQPFYARGNVATAGGCLASQYLAAWIIARLDGVPAAEDALHYVAPVGEKEEYVARAMRNVTPYLSSVLTAV
;
A
#
# COMPACT_ATOMS: atom_id res chain seq x y z
N MET A 1 0.38 -12.16 -12.06
CA MET A 1 0.71 -10.96 -11.28
C MET A 1 0.61 -11.28 -9.80
N HIS A 2 1.62 -10.87 -9.03
CA HIS A 2 1.66 -11.05 -7.60
C HIS A 2 1.65 -9.69 -6.90
N ILE A 3 0.71 -9.48 -6.00
CA ILE A 3 0.61 -8.30 -5.14
C ILE A 3 0.85 -8.74 -3.70
N ALA A 4 1.85 -8.18 -3.04
CA ALA A 4 2.17 -8.48 -1.66
C ALA A 4 1.75 -7.33 -0.74
N ILE A 5 1.15 -7.65 0.40
CA ILE A 5 0.85 -6.70 1.46
C ILE A 5 1.78 -7.03 2.63
N LEU A 6 2.82 -6.21 2.83
CA LEU A 6 3.74 -6.34 3.93
C LEU A 6 3.02 -6.02 5.24
N THR A 7 3.04 -6.97 6.16
CA THR A 7 2.31 -6.88 7.42
C THR A 7 3.22 -7.36 8.55
N PHE A 8 3.42 -6.52 9.55
CA PHE A 8 4.35 -6.74 10.64
C PHE A 8 3.61 -6.95 11.97
N GLU A 9 4.31 -7.38 13.01
CA GLU A 9 3.74 -7.46 14.36
C GLU A 9 3.17 -6.11 14.78
N GLY A 10 1.99 -6.11 15.41
CA GLY A 10 1.26 -4.89 15.76
C GLY A 10 0.56 -4.21 14.59
N TYR A 11 0.32 -4.91 13.48
CA TYR A 11 -0.31 -4.32 12.29
C TYR A 11 -1.70 -3.75 12.55
N ASN A 12 -2.09 -2.75 11.74
CA ASN A 12 -3.44 -2.21 11.72
C ASN A 12 -4.30 -3.02 10.74
N GLU A 13 -5.36 -3.66 11.25
CA GLU A 13 -6.25 -4.52 10.46
C GLU A 13 -6.88 -3.79 9.28
N LEU A 14 -7.37 -2.57 9.50
CA LEU A 14 -8.05 -1.80 8.46
C LEU A 14 -7.10 -1.51 7.30
N ASP A 15 -5.86 -1.15 7.60
CA ASP A 15 -4.89 -0.77 6.59
C ASP A 15 -4.51 -1.94 5.67
N SER A 16 -4.32 -3.12 6.24
CA SER A 16 -3.93 -4.31 5.48
C SER A 16 -5.14 -5.05 4.88
N LEU A 17 -6.22 -5.23 5.64
CA LEU A 17 -7.32 -6.11 5.23
C LEU A 17 -8.31 -5.43 4.28
N ILE A 18 -8.48 -4.10 4.34
CA ILE A 18 -9.26 -3.37 3.31
C ILE A 18 -8.55 -3.52 1.95
N ALA A 19 -7.24 -3.28 1.89
CA ALA A 19 -6.48 -3.45 0.65
C ALA A 19 -6.57 -4.89 0.14
N LEU A 20 -6.40 -5.89 1.02
CA LEU A 20 -6.54 -7.31 0.68
C LEU A 20 -7.92 -7.61 0.11
N GLY A 21 -8.98 -7.10 0.74
CA GLY A 21 -10.36 -7.31 0.32
C GLY A 21 -10.66 -6.72 -1.06
N VAL A 22 -10.19 -5.50 -1.34
CA VAL A 22 -10.40 -4.82 -2.62
C VAL A 22 -9.60 -5.49 -3.73
N LEU A 23 -8.30 -5.75 -3.52
CA LEU A 23 -7.41 -6.37 -4.50
C LEU A 23 -7.89 -7.76 -4.94
N ASN A 24 -8.48 -8.54 -4.03
CA ASN A 24 -9.03 -9.87 -4.33
C ASN A 24 -10.38 -9.84 -5.10
N ARG A 25 -10.90 -8.65 -5.44
CA ARG A 25 -12.08 -8.55 -6.32
C ARG A 25 -11.73 -8.78 -7.79
N VAL A 26 -10.49 -8.50 -8.20
CA VAL A 26 -10.01 -8.79 -9.55
C VAL A 26 -10.02 -10.30 -9.79
N LYS A 27 -10.76 -10.73 -10.84
CA LYS A 27 -10.94 -12.14 -11.23
C LYS A 27 -10.22 -12.39 -12.55
N LYS A 28 -8.89 -12.39 -12.49
CA LYS A 28 -8.00 -12.58 -13.63
C LYS A 28 -7.05 -13.74 -13.35
N ASP A 29 -6.86 -14.59 -14.34
CA ASP A 29 -5.92 -15.72 -14.23
C ASP A 29 -4.51 -15.22 -13.92
N GLY A 30 -3.89 -15.87 -12.91
CA GLY A 30 -2.57 -15.48 -12.43
C GLY A 30 -2.55 -14.25 -11.53
N TRP A 31 -3.70 -13.62 -11.20
CA TRP A 31 -3.77 -12.56 -10.19
C TRP A 31 -3.76 -13.17 -8.79
N ARG A 32 -2.74 -12.86 -8.02
CA ARG A 32 -2.55 -13.37 -6.66
C ARG A 32 -2.25 -12.23 -5.70
N VAL A 33 -2.95 -12.19 -4.58
CA VAL A 33 -2.70 -11.25 -3.48
C VAL A 33 -2.32 -12.04 -2.24
N SER A 34 -1.24 -11.67 -1.57
CA SER A 34 -0.77 -12.34 -0.36
C SER A 34 -0.45 -11.34 0.75
N ILE A 35 -0.71 -11.75 1.98
CA ILE A 35 -0.09 -11.16 3.16
C ILE A 35 1.34 -11.69 3.22
N ALA A 36 2.31 -10.79 3.30
CA ALA A 36 3.72 -11.13 3.43
C ALA A 36 4.27 -10.57 4.76
N GLY A 37 5.00 -11.38 5.48
CA GLY A 37 5.53 -11.00 6.79
C GLY A 37 6.88 -11.63 7.09
N PRO A 38 7.59 -11.13 8.13
CA PRO A 38 8.89 -11.64 8.54
C PRO A 38 8.83 -12.98 9.27
N THR A 39 7.64 -13.37 9.73
CA THR A 39 7.38 -14.57 10.52
C THR A 39 6.19 -15.34 9.97
N PRO A 40 6.00 -16.63 10.28
CA PRO A 40 4.88 -17.44 9.78
C PRO A 40 3.50 -16.88 10.14
N SER A 41 3.41 -16.10 11.19
CA SER A 41 2.18 -15.36 11.56
C SER A 41 2.52 -14.06 12.24
N VAL A 42 1.61 -13.09 12.18
CA VAL A 42 1.70 -11.79 12.85
C VAL A 42 0.41 -11.49 13.59
N ARG A 43 0.52 -10.76 14.71
CA ARG A 43 -0.61 -10.32 15.52
C ARG A 43 -0.86 -8.84 15.30
N SER A 44 -2.11 -8.47 15.14
CA SER A 44 -2.51 -7.06 14.99
C SER A 44 -2.45 -6.29 16.32
N MET A 45 -2.60 -4.98 16.19
CA MET A 45 -2.72 -4.08 17.35
C MET A 45 -3.94 -4.39 18.25
N ASN A 46 -4.97 -5.05 17.71
CA ASN A 46 -6.19 -5.45 18.44
C ASN A 46 -6.25 -6.96 18.74
N GLY A 47 -5.16 -7.71 18.49
CA GLY A 47 -5.02 -9.11 18.88
C GLY A 47 -5.42 -10.14 17.81
N VAL A 48 -5.80 -9.71 16.59
CA VAL A 48 -6.09 -10.62 15.48
C VAL A 48 -4.80 -11.23 14.94
N VAL A 49 -4.73 -12.55 14.91
CA VAL A 49 -3.59 -13.28 14.36
C VAL A 49 -3.91 -13.71 12.94
N ILE A 50 -3.00 -13.42 12.01
CA ILE A 50 -3.07 -13.88 10.62
C ILE A 50 -1.80 -14.63 10.24
N GLU A 51 -1.95 -15.61 9.35
CA GLU A 51 -0.82 -16.33 8.76
C GLU A 51 -0.18 -15.52 7.65
N SER A 52 1.15 -15.51 7.59
CA SER A 52 1.90 -14.98 6.45
C SER A 52 1.81 -15.99 5.30
N MET A 53 1.30 -15.54 4.16
CA MET A 53 1.13 -16.35 2.94
C MET A 53 2.40 -16.31 2.06
N ALA A 54 3.30 -15.37 2.35
CA ALA A 54 4.53 -15.10 1.62
C ALA A 54 5.60 -14.50 2.55
N THR A 55 6.87 -14.59 2.17
CA THR A 55 8.00 -14.00 2.90
C THR A 55 8.25 -12.54 2.46
N LEU A 56 9.20 -11.86 3.12
CA LEU A 56 9.66 -10.53 2.70
C LEU A 56 10.38 -10.60 1.34
N GLU A 57 11.12 -11.68 1.09
CA GLU A 57 11.81 -11.92 -0.18
C GLU A 57 10.81 -12.13 -1.33
N ASP A 58 9.73 -12.87 -1.08
CA ASP A 58 8.62 -13.01 -2.04
C ASP A 58 7.97 -11.66 -2.37
N ALA A 59 7.82 -10.80 -1.38
CA ALA A 59 7.30 -9.44 -1.58
C ALA A 59 8.28 -8.60 -2.42
N CYS A 60 9.59 -8.70 -2.16
CA CYS A 60 10.59 -8.04 -3.00
C CYS A 60 10.58 -8.53 -4.45
N ALA A 61 10.07 -9.72 -4.74
CA ALA A 61 9.92 -10.27 -6.08
C ALA A 61 8.54 -9.98 -6.73
N ALA A 62 7.57 -9.44 -5.98
CA ALA A 62 6.21 -9.19 -6.45
C ALA A 62 6.13 -8.06 -7.48
N ASP A 63 5.04 -8.04 -8.27
CA ASP A 63 4.75 -6.97 -9.25
C ASP A 63 4.29 -5.67 -8.55
N ALA A 64 3.67 -5.79 -7.39
CA ALA A 64 3.27 -4.66 -6.54
C ALA A 64 3.41 -5.00 -5.05
N VAL A 65 3.75 -4.00 -4.24
CA VAL A 65 3.89 -4.15 -2.79
C VAL A 65 3.15 -3.01 -2.09
N ILE A 66 2.35 -3.35 -1.09
CA ILE A 66 1.80 -2.39 -0.14
C ILE A 66 2.50 -2.60 1.20
N VAL A 67 3.17 -1.60 1.71
CA VAL A 67 3.69 -1.59 3.08
C VAL A 67 2.56 -1.19 4.01
N GLY A 68 2.07 -2.14 4.80
CA GLY A 68 1.04 -1.91 5.81
C GLY A 68 1.54 -1.06 6.97
N SER A 69 0.62 -0.62 7.81
CA SER A 69 0.92 0.15 9.01
C SER A 69 0.78 -0.67 10.29
N GLY A 70 1.27 -0.13 11.39
CA GLY A 70 1.11 -0.74 12.70
C GLY A 70 1.77 0.05 13.81
N ILE A 71 1.47 -0.34 15.05
CA ILE A 71 2.02 0.32 16.24
C ILE A 71 3.52 0.07 16.40
N ALA A 72 4.05 -1.00 15.82
CA ALA A 72 5.46 -1.38 15.89
C ALA A 72 6.29 -0.89 14.67
N THR A 73 5.75 0.03 13.84
CA THR A 73 6.47 0.49 12.64
C THR A 73 7.83 1.12 12.97
N ARG A 74 7.97 1.78 14.13
CA ARG A 74 9.24 2.38 14.55
C ARG A 74 10.29 1.32 14.88
N GLU A 75 9.89 0.23 15.48
CA GLU A 75 10.73 -0.94 15.76
C GLU A 75 11.11 -1.65 14.45
N VAL A 76 10.17 -1.77 13.52
CA VAL A 76 10.40 -2.36 12.19
C VAL A 76 11.49 -1.63 11.42
N VAL A 77 11.50 -0.29 11.42
CA VAL A 77 12.52 0.49 10.69
C VAL A 77 13.90 0.49 11.36
N GLU A 78 13.99 0.04 12.60
CA GLU A 78 15.25 -0.15 13.33
C GLU A 78 15.74 -1.62 13.29
N ASP A 79 14.94 -2.56 12.76
CA ASP A 79 15.32 -3.97 12.61
C ASP A 79 16.18 -4.17 11.35
N PRO A 80 17.49 -4.50 11.51
CA PRO A 80 18.39 -4.62 10.37
C PRO A 80 18.09 -5.83 9.47
N ALA A 81 17.45 -6.88 10.00
CA ALA A 81 17.10 -8.06 9.20
C ALA A 81 15.91 -7.75 8.29
N ILE A 82 14.87 -7.12 8.83
CA ILE A 82 13.70 -6.68 8.04
C ILE A 82 14.14 -5.64 7.01
N MET A 83 14.77 -4.55 7.44
CA MET A 83 15.17 -3.47 6.55
C MET A 83 16.21 -3.91 5.51
N GLY A 84 17.13 -4.81 5.91
CA GLY A 84 18.11 -5.41 4.99
C GLY A 84 17.43 -6.16 3.85
N THR A 85 16.44 -7.00 4.14
CA THR A 85 15.64 -7.69 3.11
C THR A 85 14.87 -6.70 2.24
N LEU A 86 14.22 -5.68 2.83
CA LEU A 86 13.42 -4.70 2.12
C LEU A 86 14.23 -3.76 1.21
N THR A 87 15.57 -3.74 1.29
CA THR A 87 16.40 -3.06 0.29
C THR A 87 16.24 -3.65 -1.12
N GLY A 88 15.66 -4.86 -1.24
CA GLY A 88 15.29 -5.47 -2.52
C GLY A 88 14.08 -4.85 -3.22
N LEU A 89 13.33 -3.95 -2.55
CA LEU A 89 12.24 -3.20 -3.18
C LEU A 89 12.79 -2.21 -4.22
N ASN A 90 12.21 -2.23 -5.43
CA ASN A 90 12.70 -1.41 -6.54
C ASN A 90 11.53 -0.80 -7.34
N PRO A 91 11.33 0.53 -7.28
CA PRO A 91 10.28 1.21 -8.02
C PRO A 91 10.46 1.20 -9.54
N ASP A 92 11.64 0.90 -10.06
CA ASP A 92 11.83 0.77 -11.51
C ASP A 92 11.20 -0.52 -12.06
N ARG A 93 10.96 -1.51 -11.20
CA ARG A 93 10.47 -2.83 -11.56
C ARG A 93 9.05 -3.12 -11.09
N GLN A 94 8.63 -2.53 -9.98
CA GLN A 94 7.38 -2.87 -9.29
C GLN A 94 6.63 -1.62 -8.80
N LEU A 95 5.34 -1.74 -8.57
CA LEU A 95 4.57 -0.70 -7.90
C LEU A 95 4.81 -0.79 -6.39
N LEU A 96 5.19 0.32 -5.79
CA LEU A 96 5.39 0.42 -4.34
C LEU A 96 4.34 1.33 -3.73
N ALA A 97 3.65 0.85 -2.74
CA ALA A 97 2.65 1.61 -2.02
C ALA A 97 2.90 1.53 -0.52
N ALA A 98 2.52 2.57 0.23
CA ALA A 98 2.57 2.55 1.68
C ALA A 98 1.32 3.20 2.30
N GLN A 99 0.84 2.58 3.36
CA GLN A 99 -0.33 3.02 4.11
C GLN A 99 0.08 3.55 5.48
N CYS A 100 -0.41 4.73 5.83
CA CYS A 100 -0.20 5.33 7.15
C CYS A 100 1.28 5.30 7.59
N SER A 101 1.59 4.67 8.74
CA SER A 101 2.97 4.55 9.24
C SER A 101 3.90 3.75 8.33
N GLY A 102 3.39 2.89 7.45
CA GLY A 102 4.18 2.20 6.44
C GLY A 102 4.97 3.14 5.53
N THR A 103 4.52 4.39 5.39
CA THR A 103 5.26 5.45 4.68
C THR A 103 6.64 5.71 5.28
N LEU A 104 6.81 5.54 6.60
CA LEU A 104 8.11 5.66 7.26
C LEU A 104 9.11 4.59 6.77
N VAL A 105 8.62 3.37 6.49
CA VAL A 105 9.47 2.30 5.94
C VAL A 105 10.04 2.71 4.58
N LEU A 106 9.18 3.18 3.65
CA LEU A 106 9.66 3.66 2.34
C LEU A 106 10.60 4.85 2.48
N ALA A 107 10.33 5.77 3.42
CA ALA A 107 11.21 6.91 3.69
C ALA A 107 12.60 6.46 4.15
N LYS A 108 12.67 5.53 5.11
CA LYS A 108 13.93 4.98 5.65
C LYS A 108 14.72 4.16 4.63
N LEU A 109 14.05 3.53 3.67
CA LEU A 109 14.68 2.86 2.53
C LEU A 109 15.17 3.86 1.44
N GLY A 110 14.93 5.17 1.59
CA GLY A 110 15.31 6.17 0.60
C GLY A 110 14.42 6.22 -0.63
N LEU A 111 13.30 5.50 -0.64
CA LEU A 111 12.39 5.36 -1.78
C LEU A 111 11.46 6.57 -1.97
N LEU A 112 11.50 7.54 -1.05
CA LEU A 112 10.72 8.79 -1.11
C LEU A 112 11.61 10.04 -1.30
N GLN A 113 12.84 9.90 -1.77
CA GLN A 113 13.71 11.05 -2.00
C GLN A 113 13.14 11.97 -3.09
N GLY A 114 12.82 13.23 -2.70
CA GLY A 114 12.21 14.21 -3.59
C GLY A 114 10.77 13.90 -4.01
N VAL A 115 10.13 12.92 -3.38
CA VAL A 115 8.73 12.56 -3.59
C VAL A 115 7.92 12.94 -2.35
N PRO A 116 6.94 13.86 -2.45
CA PRO A 116 6.01 14.12 -1.36
C PRO A 116 5.20 12.87 -1.02
N ALA A 117 4.73 12.76 0.22
CA ALA A 117 4.00 11.57 0.65
C ALA A 117 2.80 11.90 1.55
N CYS A 118 1.87 10.95 1.63
CA CYS A 118 0.77 10.95 2.58
C CYS A 118 1.06 9.96 3.70
N THR A 119 0.61 10.26 4.91
CA THR A 119 0.65 9.38 6.07
C THR A 119 -0.45 9.77 7.06
N ASP A 120 -0.65 9.03 8.13
CA ASP A 120 -1.55 9.43 9.20
C ASP A 120 -0.96 10.54 10.10
N LEU A 121 -1.83 11.18 10.89
CA LEU A 121 -1.42 12.31 11.73
C LEU A 121 -0.42 11.91 12.84
N THR A 122 -0.50 10.67 13.34
CA THR A 122 0.41 10.18 14.39
C THR A 122 1.80 9.94 13.83
N SER A 123 1.90 9.41 12.62
CA SER A 123 3.16 9.08 11.97
C SER A 123 3.81 10.27 11.26
N LYS A 124 3.04 11.33 10.97
CA LYS A 124 3.53 12.53 10.26
C LYS A 124 4.85 13.08 10.83
N PRO A 125 5.02 13.27 12.16
CA PRO A 125 6.28 13.79 12.69
C PRO A 125 7.50 12.91 12.36
N TRP A 126 7.31 11.59 12.31
CA TRP A 126 8.40 10.64 12.02
C TRP A 126 8.78 10.66 10.55
N VAL A 127 7.79 10.76 9.67
CA VAL A 127 8.01 10.83 8.20
C VAL A 127 8.68 12.16 7.82
N VAL A 128 8.25 13.27 8.45
CA VAL A 128 8.92 14.58 8.30
C VAL A 128 10.36 14.52 8.80
N ALA A 129 10.61 13.91 9.96
CA ALA A 129 11.97 13.75 10.51
C ALA A 129 12.85 12.87 9.61
N ALA A 130 12.27 11.99 8.79
CA ALA A 130 12.98 11.23 7.76
C ALA A 130 13.23 12.02 6.47
N GLY A 131 12.92 13.33 6.43
CA GLY A 131 13.22 14.24 5.31
C GLY A 131 12.18 14.25 4.19
N VAL A 132 10.97 13.74 4.44
CA VAL A 132 9.88 13.68 3.45
C VAL A 132 8.90 14.83 3.66
N ASP A 133 8.51 15.50 2.59
CA ASP A 133 7.40 16.47 2.59
C ASP A 133 6.06 15.75 2.71
N VAL A 134 5.32 16.01 3.79
CA VAL A 134 4.05 15.31 4.09
C VAL A 134 2.86 16.20 3.73
N LEU A 135 2.09 15.72 2.75
CA LEU A 135 0.91 16.39 2.23
C LEU A 135 -0.31 16.21 3.15
N ASP A 136 -1.18 17.21 3.16
CA ASP A 136 -2.49 17.14 3.84
C ASP A 136 -3.57 16.68 2.86
N GLN A 137 -3.47 15.43 2.43
CA GLN A 137 -4.42 14.78 1.52
C GLN A 137 -4.42 13.25 1.73
N PRO A 138 -5.48 12.54 1.33
CA PRO A 138 -5.62 11.12 1.65
C PRO A 138 -4.73 10.20 0.81
N PHE A 139 -4.30 10.64 -0.37
CA PHE A 139 -3.56 9.83 -1.33
C PHE A 139 -2.66 10.69 -2.21
N TYR A 140 -1.48 10.20 -2.50
CA TYR A 140 -0.57 10.77 -3.48
C TYR A 140 0.23 9.66 -4.18
N ALA A 141 0.47 9.82 -5.47
CA ALA A 141 1.39 8.93 -6.19
C ALA A 141 2.27 9.71 -7.18
N ARG A 142 3.50 9.21 -7.37
CA ARG A 142 4.44 9.71 -8.37
C ARG A 142 5.21 8.54 -8.97
N GLY A 143 5.11 8.38 -10.30
CA GLY A 143 5.71 7.23 -10.97
C GLY A 143 5.13 5.90 -10.46
N ASN A 144 5.96 5.05 -9.94
CA ASN A 144 5.59 3.75 -9.39
C ASN A 144 5.47 3.73 -7.86
N VAL A 145 5.50 4.90 -7.21
CA VAL A 145 5.40 5.00 -5.74
C VAL A 145 4.12 5.73 -5.36
N ALA A 146 3.35 5.16 -4.44
CA ALA A 146 2.11 5.74 -3.91
C ALA A 146 2.09 5.68 -2.38
N THR A 147 1.45 6.66 -1.76
CA THR A 147 1.26 6.69 -0.31
C THR A 147 -0.15 7.16 0.04
N ALA A 148 -0.69 6.65 1.14
CA ALA A 148 -2.00 7.06 1.63
C ALA A 148 -2.00 7.26 3.14
N GLY A 149 -2.85 8.19 3.62
CA GLY A 149 -3.01 8.51 5.04
C GLY A 149 -4.46 8.40 5.49
N GLY A 150 -4.66 7.79 6.67
CA GLY A 150 -5.96 7.43 7.20
C GLY A 150 -6.40 6.03 6.76
N CYS A 151 -6.81 5.18 7.71
CA CYS A 151 -7.00 3.74 7.48
C CYS A 151 -7.90 3.41 6.28
N LEU A 152 -9.00 4.16 6.11
CA LEU A 152 -9.92 3.93 4.98
C LEU A 152 -9.33 4.33 3.62
N ALA A 153 -8.21 5.07 3.59
CA ALA A 153 -7.54 5.43 2.35
C ALA A 153 -6.76 4.26 1.71
N SER A 154 -6.63 3.12 2.41
CA SER A 154 -6.02 1.90 1.83
C SER A 154 -6.77 1.39 0.59
N GLN A 155 -8.06 1.70 0.46
CA GLN A 155 -8.83 1.46 -0.77
C GLN A 155 -8.27 2.21 -1.98
N TYR A 156 -7.68 3.41 -1.79
CA TYR A 156 -7.11 4.19 -2.89
C TYR A 156 -5.80 3.57 -3.38
N LEU A 157 -4.99 3.01 -2.49
CA LEU A 157 -3.80 2.25 -2.87
C LEU A 157 -4.19 1.00 -3.66
N ALA A 158 -5.19 0.25 -3.19
CA ALA A 158 -5.69 -0.92 -3.89
C ALA A 158 -6.24 -0.57 -5.27
N ALA A 159 -7.07 0.48 -5.37
CA ALA A 159 -7.63 0.95 -6.64
C ALA A 159 -6.52 1.43 -7.60
N TRP A 160 -5.51 2.15 -7.11
CA TRP A 160 -4.38 2.60 -7.91
C TRP A 160 -3.58 1.41 -8.46
N ILE A 161 -3.29 0.41 -7.64
CA ILE A 161 -2.59 -0.81 -8.09
C ILE A 161 -3.41 -1.54 -9.15
N ILE A 162 -4.71 -1.74 -8.92
CA ILE A 162 -5.58 -2.40 -9.91
C ILE A 162 -5.61 -1.60 -11.21
N ALA A 163 -5.82 -0.28 -11.14
CA ALA A 163 -5.89 0.56 -12.32
C ALA A 163 -4.57 0.54 -13.13
N ARG A 164 -3.42 0.44 -12.46
CA ARG A 164 -2.10 0.35 -13.08
C ARG A 164 -1.80 -1.02 -13.71
N LEU A 165 -2.30 -2.10 -13.13
CA LEU A 165 -2.00 -3.48 -13.55
C LEU A 165 -3.10 -4.10 -14.43
N ASP A 166 -4.34 -3.66 -14.31
CA ASP A 166 -5.50 -4.26 -15.00
C ASP A 166 -6.48 -3.23 -15.59
N GLY A 167 -6.21 -1.95 -15.42
CA GLY A 167 -6.99 -0.86 -15.99
C GLY A 167 -8.03 -0.25 -15.06
N VAL A 168 -8.48 0.95 -15.42
CA VAL A 168 -9.46 1.73 -14.63
C VAL A 168 -10.78 0.99 -14.44
N PRO A 169 -11.39 0.33 -15.46
CA PRO A 169 -12.64 -0.38 -15.24
C PRO A 169 -12.56 -1.46 -14.17
N ALA A 170 -11.46 -2.22 -14.11
CA ALA A 170 -11.26 -3.25 -13.09
C ALA A 170 -11.16 -2.64 -11.67
N ALA A 171 -10.56 -1.46 -11.53
CA ALA A 171 -10.51 -0.75 -10.26
C ALA A 171 -11.89 -0.24 -9.82
N GLU A 172 -12.67 0.30 -10.75
CA GLU A 172 -14.05 0.75 -10.50
C GLU A 172 -14.95 -0.42 -10.10
N ASP A 173 -14.88 -1.55 -10.78
CA ASP A 173 -15.62 -2.76 -10.46
C ASP A 173 -15.27 -3.30 -9.07
N ALA A 174 -13.99 -3.34 -8.73
CA ALA A 174 -13.52 -3.77 -7.41
C ALA A 174 -14.03 -2.85 -6.29
N LEU A 175 -13.98 -1.55 -6.48
CA LEU A 175 -14.52 -0.55 -5.54
C LEU A 175 -16.04 -0.66 -5.43
N HIS A 176 -16.75 -0.79 -6.56
CA HIS A 176 -18.20 -0.93 -6.58
C HIS A 176 -18.66 -2.18 -5.81
N TYR A 177 -17.92 -3.28 -5.89
CA TYR A 177 -18.25 -4.48 -5.14
C TYR A 177 -18.25 -4.25 -3.63
N VAL A 178 -17.23 -3.56 -3.09
CA VAL A 178 -17.06 -3.35 -1.65
C VAL A 178 -17.84 -2.15 -1.10
N ALA A 179 -18.33 -1.29 -1.97
CA ALA A 179 -19.03 -0.07 -1.58
C ALA A 179 -20.38 -0.36 -0.90
N PRO A 180 -20.80 0.49 0.06
CA PRO A 180 -22.09 0.37 0.72
C PRO A 180 -23.26 0.35 -0.29
N VAL A 181 -24.27 -0.47 0.01
CA VAL A 181 -25.49 -0.53 -0.81
C VAL A 181 -26.20 0.84 -0.74
N GLY A 182 -26.56 1.37 -1.91
CA GLY A 182 -27.18 2.67 -2.05
C GLY A 182 -26.22 3.85 -2.22
N GLU A 183 -24.90 3.64 -2.07
CA GLU A 183 -23.87 4.68 -2.18
C GLU A 183 -22.76 4.31 -3.20
N LYS A 184 -22.96 3.25 -3.97
CA LYS A 184 -21.91 2.63 -4.77
C LYS A 184 -21.27 3.58 -5.77
N GLU A 185 -22.07 4.30 -6.54
CA GLU A 185 -21.59 5.21 -7.59
C GLU A 185 -20.82 6.39 -6.98
N GLU A 186 -21.34 6.95 -5.88
CA GLU A 186 -20.66 8.05 -5.18
C GLU A 186 -19.35 7.61 -4.55
N TYR A 187 -19.34 6.41 -3.95
CA TYR A 187 -18.15 5.80 -3.35
C TYR A 187 -17.04 5.59 -4.39
N VAL A 188 -17.37 4.99 -5.53
CA VAL A 188 -16.44 4.80 -6.65
C VAL A 188 -15.95 6.14 -7.17
N ALA A 189 -16.87 7.07 -7.47
CA ALA A 189 -16.52 8.38 -7.97
C ALA A 189 -15.59 9.16 -7.02
N ARG A 190 -15.83 9.09 -5.71
CA ARG A 190 -14.96 9.69 -4.69
C ARG A 190 -13.58 9.07 -4.69
N ALA A 191 -13.49 7.74 -4.74
CA ALA A 191 -12.21 7.05 -4.75
C ALA A 191 -11.42 7.38 -6.03
N MET A 192 -12.06 7.33 -7.18
CA MET A 192 -11.41 7.60 -8.46
C MET A 192 -11.01 9.07 -8.63
N ARG A 193 -11.70 10.03 -8.03
CA ARG A 193 -11.21 11.43 -7.99
C ARG A 193 -9.85 11.57 -7.30
N ASN A 194 -9.56 10.73 -6.31
CA ASN A 194 -8.25 10.74 -5.64
C ASN A 194 -7.18 9.98 -6.44
N VAL A 195 -7.54 8.97 -7.22
CA VAL A 195 -6.60 8.07 -7.89
C VAL A 195 -6.28 8.50 -9.32
N THR A 196 -7.29 8.89 -10.10
CA THR A 196 -7.17 9.20 -11.54
C THR A 196 -6.09 10.23 -11.88
N PRO A 197 -5.89 11.31 -11.11
CA PRO A 197 -4.84 12.31 -11.41
C PRO A 197 -3.42 11.72 -11.47
N TYR A 198 -3.21 10.57 -10.86
CA TYR A 198 -1.90 9.91 -10.73
C TYR A 198 -1.73 8.67 -11.63
N LEU A 199 -2.67 8.42 -12.54
CA LEU A 199 -2.58 7.30 -13.48
C LEU A 199 -1.83 7.66 -14.77
N SER A 200 -1.80 8.93 -15.14
CA SER A 200 -1.33 9.42 -16.44
C SER A 200 0.20 9.47 -16.63
N SER A 201 1.00 9.13 -15.63
CA SER A 201 2.47 9.25 -15.68
C SER A 201 3.19 8.11 -16.44
N VAL A 202 2.46 7.21 -17.12
CA VAL A 202 3.03 6.05 -17.83
C VAL A 202 2.95 6.14 -19.36
N LEU A 203 2.30 7.16 -19.92
CA LEU A 203 2.05 7.26 -21.37
C LEU A 203 3.03 8.16 -22.14
N THR A 204 4.20 8.50 -21.59
CA THR A 204 5.23 9.27 -22.32
C THR A 204 6.60 8.59 -22.25
N ALA A 205 6.68 7.36 -22.76
CA ALA A 205 7.93 6.76 -23.20
C ALA A 205 7.61 5.84 -24.37
N VAL A 206 7.46 6.45 -25.55
CA VAL A 206 7.62 5.81 -26.87
C VAL A 206 8.73 6.53 -27.59
#